data_ffb6b0e6122cc607a7120050eb536c43
#
_entry.id   ffb6b0e6122cc607a7120050eb536c43
#
_cell.length_a   1.000
_cell.length_b   1.000
_cell.length_c   1.000
_cell.angle_alpha   90.00
_cell.angle_beta   90.00
_cell.angle_gamma   90.00
#
_symmetry.space_group_name_H-M   'P 1'
#
loop_
_entity.id
_entity.type
_entity.pdbx_description
1 polymer ?
#
loop_
_entity_poly.entity_id
_entity_poly.type
_entity_poly.pdbx_seq_one_letter_code
_entity_poly.pdbx_strand_id
1 'polypeptide(L)'
;ITMGMWIGGDRDGNPFVTAETLKLSATVQSEVILNYYIDKVYTLYRNFSLSTNLSKTSEAVAKMAALSSDKSVYRENEPYRRAFHYIQSKLIQTLLYLKEGNFSGEGHRLADKAEAVLHANSATSVSHNGREIIPNYIQSKLSGSLDELRKEQLPSYKDAQEFKEDLLVIRDSLLEHNGQALVTGELTELLQAVDIFGFFLASIDMRQDSSVHEACVAELLASANIVKDY
;
A
#
# COMPACT_ATOMS: atom_id res chain seq x y z
N ILE A 1 10.69 15.32 0.83
CA ILE A 1 11.70 14.49 1.54
C ILE A 1 11.53 13.08 1.00
N THR A 2 12.61 12.49 0.48
CA THR A 2 12.61 11.08 0.03
C THR A 2 13.38 10.28 1.06
N MET A 3 12.80 9.19 1.55
CA MET A 3 13.47 8.27 2.45
C MET A 3 14.19 7.19 1.64
N GLY A 4 15.43 6.88 2.01
CA GLY A 4 16.22 5.80 1.41
C GLY A 4 16.58 4.76 2.45
N MET A 5 16.81 3.51 2.00
CA MET A 5 17.26 2.41 2.85
C MET A 5 18.09 1.40 2.05
N TRP A 6 18.88 0.59 2.73
CA TRP A 6 19.74 -0.43 2.12
C TRP A 6 19.22 -1.86 2.28
N ILE A 7 18.17 -2.06 3.07
CA ILE A 7 17.64 -3.40 3.37
C ILE A 7 17.19 -4.07 2.06
N GLY A 8 17.81 -5.20 1.75
CA GLY A 8 17.58 -5.97 0.52
C GLY A 8 18.33 -5.45 -0.71
N GLY A 9 19.02 -4.29 -0.64
CA GLY A 9 19.76 -3.68 -1.75
C GLY A 9 21.27 -3.75 -1.61
N ASP A 10 21.81 -3.96 -0.40
CA ASP A 10 23.25 -3.97 -0.13
C ASP A 10 23.85 -5.36 -0.40
N ARG A 11 24.41 -5.53 -1.59
CA ARG A 11 25.05 -6.78 -2.05
C ARG A 11 26.56 -6.75 -1.91
N ASP A 12 27.15 -5.62 -1.51
CA ASP A 12 28.58 -5.40 -1.45
C ASP A 12 29.27 -6.43 -0.53
N GLY A 13 29.86 -7.46 -1.13
CA GLY A 13 30.47 -8.59 -0.43
C GLY A 13 29.49 -9.54 0.29
N ASN A 14 28.19 -9.37 0.16
CA ASN A 14 27.19 -10.23 0.79
C ASN A 14 26.48 -11.16 -0.22
N PRO A 15 26.85 -12.46 -0.26
CA PRO A 15 26.25 -13.41 -1.20
C PRO A 15 24.78 -13.76 -0.89
N PHE A 16 24.28 -13.39 0.29
CA PHE A 16 22.90 -13.71 0.73
C PHE A 16 21.88 -12.66 0.29
N VAL A 17 22.33 -11.50 -0.21
CA VAL A 17 21.42 -10.47 -0.77
C VAL A 17 21.25 -10.75 -2.26
N THR A 18 20.23 -11.52 -2.58
CA THR A 18 19.88 -11.95 -3.95
C THR A 18 18.76 -11.05 -4.54
N ALA A 19 18.38 -11.33 -5.79
CA ALA A 19 17.24 -10.67 -6.42
C ALA A 19 15.93 -10.98 -5.67
N GLU A 20 15.79 -12.19 -5.12
CA GLU A 20 14.65 -12.61 -4.31
C GLU A 20 14.58 -11.84 -2.99
N THR A 21 15.74 -11.59 -2.36
CA THR A 21 15.82 -10.77 -1.13
C THR A 21 15.37 -9.34 -1.40
N LEU A 22 15.79 -8.75 -2.53
CA LEU A 22 15.36 -7.42 -2.96
C LEU A 22 13.83 -7.39 -3.20
N LYS A 23 13.32 -8.39 -3.93
CA LYS A 23 11.88 -8.51 -4.20
C LYS A 23 11.08 -8.65 -2.91
N LEU A 24 11.53 -9.49 -1.97
CA LEU A 24 10.90 -9.65 -0.67
C LEU A 24 10.88 -8.33 0.11
N SER A 25 12.02 -7.62 0.17
CA SER A 25 12.11 -6.33 0.85
C SER A 25 11.13 -5.31 0.27
N ALA A 26 11.05 -5.18 -1.05
CA ALA A 26 10.11 -4.27 -1.72
C ALA A 26 8.64 -4.66 -1.44
N THR A 27 8.32 -5.96 -1.47
CA THR A 27 6.97 -6.47 -1.19
C THR A 27 6.55 -6.16 0.24
N VAL A 28 7.41 -6.44 1.24
CA VAL A 28 7.13 -6.17 2.65
C VAL A 28 6.93 -4.67 2.90
N GLN A 29 7.74 -3.82 2.28
CA GLN A 29 7.57 -2.36 2.39
C GLN A 29 6.23 -1.89 1.84
N SER A 30 5.85 -2.39 0.64
CA SER A 30 4.55 -2.07 0.04
C SER A 30 3.38 -2.59 0.88
N GLU A 31 3.51 -3.76 1.48
CA GLU A 31 2.50 -4.31 2.38
C GLU A 31 2.32 -3.45 3.64
N VAL A 32 3.41 -3.01 4.25
CA VAL A 32 3.38 -2.15 5.44
C VAL A 32 2.67 -0.83 5.15
N ILE A 33 3.03 -0.15 4.06
CA ILE A 33 2.44 1.16 3.76
C ILE A 33 0.98 1.05 3.31
N LEU A 34 0.61 0.03 2.54
CA LEU A 34 -0.77 -0.18 2.14
C LEU A 34 -1.68 -0.52 3.33
N ASN A 35 -1.22 -1.33 4.28
CA ASN A 35 -1.94 -1.59 5.52
C ASN A 35 -2.16 -0.31 6.33
N TYR A 36 -1.14 0.54 6.42
CA TYR A 36 -1.26 1.86 7.05
C TYR A 36 -2.35 2.72 6.37
N TYR A 37 -2.38 2.77 5.04
CA TYR A 37 -3.40 3.53 4.31
C TYR A 37 -4.80 2.96 4.50
N ILE A 38 -4.95 1.64 4.48
CA ILE A 38 -6.23 0.96 4.71
C ILE A 38 -6.79 1.33 6.09
N ASP A 39 -5.95 1.34 7.13
CA ASP A 39 -6.35 1.70 8.49
C ASP A 39 -6.73 3.19 8.60
N LYS A 40 -5.92 4.07 8.01
CA LYS A 40 -6.21 5.51 7.99
C LYS A 40 -7.52 5.82 7.24
N VAL A 41 -7.74 5.22 6.07
CA VAL A 41 -8.98 5.37 5.30
C VAL A 41 -10.17 4.80 6.08
N TYR A 42 -10.00 3.69 6.80
CA TYR A 42 -11.04 3.15 7.68
C TYR A 42 -11.41 4.12 8.82
N THR A 43 -10.42 4.79 9.40
CA THR A 43 -10.66 5.81 10.42
C THR A 43 -11.45 6.99 9.83
N LEU A 44 -11.08 7.47 8.64
CA LEU A 44 -11.82 8.50 7.91
C LEU A 44 -13.25 8.03 7.58
N TYR A 45 -13.42 6.82 7.09
CA TYR A 45 -14.73 6.20 6.86
C TYR A 45 -15.63 6.25 8.11
N ARG A 46 -15.07 6.00 9.28
CA ARG A 46 -15.83 6.06 10.54
C ARG A 46 -16.18 7.49 10.95
N ASN A 47 -15.27 8.43 10.76
CA ASN A 47 -15.39 9.80 11.26
C ASN A 47 -16.23 10.70 10.34
N PHE A 48 -16.32 10.39 9.04
CA PHE A 48 -17.00 11.22 8.04
C PHE A 48 -18.47 10.82 7.82
N SER A 49 -19.26 10.86 8.86
CA SER A 49 -20.71 10.56 8.82
C SER A 49 -21.56 11.78 8.41
N LEU A 50 -21.12 12.52 7.37
CA LEU A 50 -21.84 13.69 6.88
C LEU A 50 -23.03 13.28 6.03
N SER A 51 -24.22 13.63 6.49
CA SER A 51 -25.47 13.41 5.76
C SER A 51 -25.70 14.50 4.71
N THR A 52 -26.21 14.11 3.54
CA THR A 52 -26.69 15.03 2.49
C THR A 52 -27.82 15.96 2.97
N ASN A 53 -28.49 15.60 4.07
CA ASN A 53 -29.50 16.48 4.70
C ASN A 53 -28.87 17.68 5.42
N LEU A 54 -27.58 17.60 5.78
CA LEU A 54 -26.86 18.62 6.54
C LEU A 54 -25.82 19.36 5.67
N SER A 55 -25.19 18.68 4.72
CA SER A 55 -24.15 19.25 3.88
C SER A 55 -24.28 18.75 2.44
N LYS A 56 -24.05 19.64 1.49
CA LYS A 56 -23.97 19.27 0.08
C LYS A 56 -22.66 18.55 -0.20
N THR A 57 -22.60 17.83 -1.31
CA THR A 57 -21.39 17.17 -1.82
C THR A 57 -21.23 17.47 -3.30
N SER A 58 -19.98 17.42 -3.78
CA SER A 58 -19.74 17.52 -5.22
C SER A 58 -20.27 16.30 -5.97
N GLU A 59 -20.55 16.49 -7.25
CA GLU A 59 -20.98 15.39 -8.13
C GLU A 59 -19.91 14.29 -8.23
N ALA A 60 -18.64 14.65 -8.15
CA ALA A 60 -17.53 13.70 -8.16
C ALA A 60 -17.56 12.75 -6.96
N VAL A 61 -17.77 13.27 -5.74
CA VAL A 61 -17.96 12.44 -4.53
C VAL A 61 -19.23 11.60 -4.64
N ALA A 62 -20.30 12.12 -5.16
CA ALA A 62 -21.55 11.35 -5.34
C ALA A 62 -21.35 10.17 -6.31
N LYS A 63 -20.61 10.37 -7.43
CA LYS A 63 -20.24 9.31 -8.37
C LYS A 63 -19.36 8.25 -7.70
N MET A 64 -18.35 8.66 -6.94
CA MET A 64 -17.50 7.73 -6.20
C MET A 64 -18.29 6.94 -5.16
N ALA A 65 -19.19 7.57 -4.42
CA ALA A 65 -20.07 6.92 -3.45
C ALA A 65 -21.01 5.90 -4.10
N ALA A 66 -21.44 6.13 -5.35
CA ALA A 66 -22.29 5.20 -6.10
C ALA A 66 -21.55 3.90 -6.48
N LEU A 67 -20.22 3.94 -6.58
CA LEU A 67 -19.36 2.77 -6.86
C LEU A 67 -19.10 1.93 -5.59
N SER A 68 -19.47 2.43 -4.41
CA SER A 68 -19.30 1.72 -3.15
C SER A 68 -20.21 0.51 -3.06
N SER A 69 -19.69 -0.61 -2.58
CA SER A 69 -20.44 -1.82 -2.26
C SER A 69 -21.23 -1.72 -0.95
N ASP A 70 -21.02 -0.67 -0.17
CA ASP A 70 -21.78 -0.44 1.07
C ASP A 70 -23.26 -0.21 0.76
N LYS A 71 -24.08 -1.23 1.00
CA LYS A 71 -25.54 -1.24 0.77
C LYS A 71 -26.35 -0.93 2.03
N SER A 72 -25.70 -0.46 3.10
CA SER A 72 -26.40 -0.12 4.34
C SER A 72 -27.39 1.02 4.14
N VAL A 73 -28.66 0.76 4.45
CA VAL A 73 -29.75 1.77 4.42
C VAL A 73 -29.44 2.97 5.32
N TYR A 74 -28.76 2.72 6.44
CA TYR A 74 -28.35 3.79 7.38
C TYR A 74 -27.30 4.75 6.82
N ARG A 75 -26.60 4.37 5.76
CA ARG A 75 -25.53 5.14 5.12
C ARG A 75 -25.91 5.62 3.71
N GLU A 76 -27.15 5.45 3.32
CA GLU A 76 -27.64 5.87 2.00
C GLU A 76 -27.40 7.38 1.76
N ASN A 77 -27.59 8.18 2.80
CA ASN A 77 -27.43 9.64 2.77
C ASN A 77 -26.03 10.12 3.24
N GLU A 78 -25.02 9.23 3.32
CA GLU A 78 -23.66 9.55 3.76
C GLU A 78 -22.64 9.36 2.63
N PRO A 79 -22.61 10.23 1.59
CA PRO A 79 -21.80 10.02 0.41
C PRO A 79 -20.29 10.02 0.68
N TYR A 80 -19.79 10.85 1.61
CA TYR A 80 -18.38 10.85 1.99
C TYR A 80 -17.95 9.52 2.59
N ARG A 81 -18.76 8.97 3.49
CA ARG A 81 -18.50 7.67 4.10
C ARG A 81 -18.47 6.57 3.05
N ARG A 82 -19.42 6.55 2.12
CA ARG A 82 -19.46 5.58 1.02
C ARG A 82 -18.29 5.75 0.06
N ALA A 83 -17.84 6.99 -0.21
CA ALA A 83 -16.66 7.24 -1.01
C ALA A 83 -15.38 6.69 -0.33
N PHE A 84 -15.20 6.90 0.98
CA PHE A 84 -14.09 6.29 1.72
C PHE A 84 -14.16 4.76 1.74
N HIS A 85 -15.35 4.17 1.81
CA HIS A 85 -15.50 2.71 1.68
C HIS A 85 -15.03 2.21 0.31
N TYR A 86 -15.38 2.91 -0.76
CA TYR A 86 -14.91 2.58 -2.12
C TYR A 86 -13.38 2.67 -2.22
N ILE A 87 -12.78 3.74 -1.70
CA ILE A 87 -11.32 3.91 -1.64
C ILE A 87 -10.66 2.78 -0.86
N GLN A 88 -11.21 2.44 0.31
CA GLN A 88 -10.70 1.34 1.13
C GLN A 88 -10.73 0.01 0.36
N SER A 89 -11.83 -0.27 -0.32
CA SER A 89 -11.99 -1.49 -1.12
C SER A 89 -10.96 -1.56 -2.25
N LYS A 90 -10.68 -0.46 -2.95
CA LYS A 90 -9.60 -0.39 -3.96
C LYS A 90 -8.21 -0.65 -3.36
N LEU A 91 -7.90 -0.08 -2.19
CA LEU A 91 -6.62 -0.34 -1.49
C LEU A 91 -6.48 -1.81 -1.10
N ILE A 92 -7.54 -2.44 -0.63
CA ILE A 92 -7.54 -3.88 -0.30
C ILE A 92 -7.29 -4.71 -1.57
N GLN A 93 -7.94 -4.39 -2.70
CA GLN A 93 -7.68 -5.05 -3.97
C GLN A 93 -6.22 -4.86 -4.43
N THR A 94 -5.66 -3.66 -4.23
CA THR A 94 -4.24 -3.39 -4.53
C THR A 94 -3.31 -4.26 -3.69
N LEU A 95 -3.58 -4.40 -2.39
CA LEU A 95 -2.82 -5.26 -1.49
C LEU A 95 -2.93 -6.74 -1.89
N LEU A 96 -4.14 -7.21 -2.23
CA LEU A 96 -4.36 -8.59 -2.68
C LEU A 96 -3.61 -8.87 -4.00
N TYR A 97 -3.69 -7.95 -4.96
CA TYR A 97 -2.96 -8.05 -6.23
C TYR A 97 -1.43 -8.16 -6.02
N LEU A 98 -0.87 -7.34 -5.12
CA LEU A 98 0.54 -7.42 -4.77
C LEU A 98 0.92 -8.78 -4.15
N LYS A 99 0.09 -9.31 -3.27
CA LYS A 99 0.31 -10.62 -2.66
C LYS A 99 0.23 -11.75 -3.69
N GLU A 100 -0.78 -11.77 -4.53
CA GLU A 100 -0.97 -12.81 -5.56
C GLU A 100 0.11 -12.74 -6.65
N GLY A 101 0.47 -11.58 -7.13
CA GLY A 101 1.49 -11.37 -8.17
C GLY A 101 2.92 -11.69 -7.72
N ASN A 102 3.20 -11.62 -6.44
CA ASN A 102 4.54 -11.85 -5.88
C ASN A 102 4.72 -13.26 -5.29
N PHE A 103 3.65 -13.99 -5.04
CA PHE A 103 3.71 -15.29 -4.38
C PHE A 103 3.53 -16.50 -5.32
N SER A 104 3.37 -16.31 -6.61
CA SER A 104 3.35 -17.40 -7.58
C SER A 104 4.78 -17.89 -7.90
N GLY A 105 5.48 -18.50 -6.94
CA GLY A 105 6.82 -19.04 -7.15
C GLY A 105 7.61 -19.31 -5.85
N GLU A 106 8.93 -19.53 -5.98
CA GLU A 106 9.82 -19.83 -4.83
C GLU A 106 9.87 -18.73 -3.75
N GLY A 107 9.50 -17.49 -4.09
CA GLY A 107 9.36 -16.38 -3.14
C GLY A 107 8.39 -16.66 -1.99
N HIS A 108 7.35 -17.44 -2.23
CA HIS A 108 6.43 -17.87 -1.18
C HIS A 108 7.13 -18.73 -0.13
N ARG A 109 7.99 -19.66 -0.56
CA ARG A 109 8.76 -20.53 0.36
C ARG A 109 9.80 -19.77 1.20
N LEU A 110 10.32 -18.66 0.68
CA LEU A 110 11.27 -17.80 1.40
C LEU A 110 10.55 -16.90 2.41
N ALA A 111 9.37 -16.38 2.08
CA ALA A 111 8.52 -15.65 3.01
C ALA A 111 8.09 -16.55 4.17
N ASP A 112 7.61 -17.77 3.90
CA ASP A 112 7.26 -18.78 4.91
C ASP A 112 8.46 -19.18 5.76
N LYS A 113 9.66 -19.33 5.16
CA LYS A 113 10.90 -19.61 5.89
C LYS A 113 11.37 -18.41 6.74
N ALA A 114 11.27 -17.19 6.22
CA ALA A 114 11.61 -15.99 6.98
C ALA A 114 10.64 -15.80 8.15
N GLU A 115 9.36 -16.06 7.95
CA GLU A 115 8.34 -16.04 9.00
C GLU A 115 8.59 -17.15 10.03
N ALA A 116 8.93 -18.36 9.61
CA ALA A 116 9.29 -19.48 10.49
C ALA A 116 10.57 -19.20 11.28
N VAL A 117 11.58 -18.56 10.68
CA VAL A 117 12.83 -18.15 11.37
C VAL A 117 12.55 -17.02 12.36
N LEU A 118 11.70 -16.06 12.01
CA LEU A 118 11.27 -15.01 12.92
C LEU A 118 10.47 -15.57 14.11
N HIS A 119 9.62 -16.56 13.88
CA HIS A 119 8.89 -17.27 14.94
C HIS A 119 9.81 -18.15 15.78
N ALA A 120 10.80 -18.82 15.20
CA ALA A 120 11.78 -19.65 15.95
C ALA A 120 12.71 -18.81 16.83
N ASN A 121 13.09 -17.60 16.40
CA ASN A 121 13.92 -16.69 17.18
C ASN A 121 13.13 -15.85 18.20
N SER A 122 11.81 -15.87 18.17
CA SER A 122 10.94 -15.14 19.11
C SER A 122 10.66 -15.88 20.41
N ALA A 123 11.35 -17.00 20.69
CA ALA A 123 11.28 -17.71 22.00
C ALA A 123 11.92 -16.92 23.16
N THR A 124 12.50 -15.74 22.92
CA THR A 124 12.88 -14.76 23.92
C THR A 124 11.91 -13.58 23.90
N SER A 125 10.92 -13.66 24.74
CA SER A 125 10.00 -12.66 25.31
C SER A 125 10.25 -11.18 24.93
N VAL A 126 10.04 -10.79 23.67
CA VAL A 126 9.69 -9.44 23.31
C VAL A 126 8.28 -9.53 22.72
N SER A 127 7.34 -8.93 23.43
CA SER A 127 5.92 -8.89 23.06
C SER A 127 5.76 -8.42 21.62
N HIS A 128 5.48 -9.35 20.72
CA HIS A 128 5.21 -9.12 19.29
C HIS A 128 3.79 -8.61 19.04
N ASN A 129 3.20 -7.91 20.00
CA ASN A 129 1.84 -7.38 19.92
C ASN A 129 1.59 -6.41 18.77
N GLY A 130 2.63 -5.87 18.12
CA GLY A 130 2.47 -4.95 16.99
C GLY A 130 2.31 -5.62 15.62
N ARG A 131 2.85 -6.84 15.41
CA ARG A 131 2.80 -7.54 14.11
C ARG A 131 1.59 -8.44 13.93
N GLU A 132 1.11 -9.07 15.00
CA GLU A 132 -0.14 -9.85 14.96
C GLU A 132 -1.39 -8.95 14.94
N ILE A 133 -1.33 -7.76 15.55
CA ILE A 133 -2.49 -6.89 15.68
C ILE A 133 -2.92 -6.31 14.33
N ILE A 134 -2.01 -5.96 13.42
CA ILE A 134 -2.38 -5.34 12.14
C ILE A 134 -3.00 -6.35 11.15
N PRO A 135 -2.41 -7.51 10.86
CA PRO A 135 -3.03 -8.52 10.02
C PRO A 135 -4.30 -9.12 10.64
N ASN A 136 -4.29 -9.43 11.94
CA ASN A 136 -5.44 -10.00 12.64
C ASN A 136 -6.57 -8.98 12.88
N TYR A 137 -6.26 -7.71 13.09
CA TYR A 137 -7.24 -6.66 13.21
C TYR A 137 -7.95 -6.41 11.87
N ILE A 138 -7.22 -6.37 10.78
CA ILE A 138 -7.78 -6.28 9.43
C ILE A 138 -8.52 -7.59 9.11
N GLN A 139 -7.94 -8.76 9.38
CA GLN A 139 -8.62 -10.06 9.22
C GLN A 139 -9.84 -10.21 10.12
N SER A 140 -9.82 -9.84 11.38
CA SER A 140 -10.96 -9.98 12.28
C SER A 140 -12.10 -9.01 12.00
N LYS A 141 -11.81 -7.85 11.43
CA LYS A 141 -12.83 -6.88 11.01
C LYS A 141 -13.26 -7.02 9.55
N LEU A 142 -12.44 -7.66 8.73
CA LEU A 142 -12.68 -7.90 7.31
C LEU A 142 -12.95 -9.38 7.01
N SER A 143 -12.89 -10.30 7.97
CA SER A 143 -13.01 -11.75 7.68
C SER A 143 -14.34 -12.14 7.04
N GLY A 144 -15.43 -11.44 7.35
CA GLY A 144 -16.68 -11.56 6.59
C GLY A 144 -16.69 -10.74 5.29
N SER A 145 -15.93 -9.64 5.24
CA SER A 145 -15.85 -8.70 4.12
C SER A 145 -14.79 -9.04 3.08
N LEU A 146 -13.69 -9.71 3.44
CA LEU A 146 -12.61 -10.03 2.49
C LEU A 146 -13.06 -11.00 1.41
N ASP A 147 -13.86 -12.01 1.76
CA ASP A 147 -14.41 -12.94 0.79
C ASP A 147 -15.49 -12.29 -0.08
N GLU A 148 -16.22 -11.31 0.45
CA GLU A 148 -17.15 -10.50 -0.32
C GLU A 148 -16.39 -9.53 -1.22
N LEU A 149 -15.37 -8.84 -0.72
CA LEU A 149 -14.50 -7.94 -1.48
C LEU A 149 -13.71 -8.66 -2.57
N ARG A 150 -13.27 -9.91 -2.34
CA ARG A 150 -12.67 -10.76 -3.38
C ARG A 150 -13.64 -11.11 -4.50
N LYS A 151 -14.94 -11.20 -4.20
CA LYS A 151 -16.00 -11.43 -5.21
C LYS A 151 -16.38 -10.16 -5.95
N GLU A 152 -16.17 -9.01 -5.34
CA GLU A 152 -16.32 -7.71 -5.98
C GLU A 152 -15.09 -7.47 -6.86
N GLN A 153 -15.23 -7.59 -8.15
CA GLN A 153 -14.18 -7.27 -9.14
C GLN A 153 -13.95 -5.75 -9.21
N LEU A 154 -13.60 -5.13 -8.07
CA LEU A 154 -13.22 -3.72 -8.04
C LEU A 154 -11.80 -3.56 -8.59
N PRO A 155 -11.53 -2.49 -9.31
CA PRO A 155 -10.18 -2.22 -9.80
C PRO A 155 -9.23 -1.95 -8.64
N SER A 156 -8.00 -2.46 -8.73
CA SER A 156 -6.89 -2.05 -7.87
C SER A 156 -6.38 -0.67 -8.29
N TYR A 157 -5.72 0.05 -7.39
CA TYR A 157 -4.95 1.24 -7.75
C TYR A 157 -3.74 0.85 -8.60
N LYS A 158 -3.53 1.60 -9.67
CA LYS A 158 -2.37 1.45 -10.53
C LYS A 158 -1.09 1.94 -9.83
N ASP A 159 -1.21 3.06 -9.15
CA ASP A 159 -0.13 3.74 -8.44
C ASP A 159 -0.67 4.62 -7.30
N ALA A 160 0.24 5.18 -6.51
CA ALA A 160 -0.12 6.06 -5.40
C ALA A 160 -0.72 7.40 -5.86
N GLN A 161 -0.44 7.81 -7.09
CA GLN A 161 -0.98 9.05 -7.64
C GLN A 161 -2.50 8.93 -7.87
N GLU A 162 -2.96 7.80 -8.42
CA GLU A 162 -4.40 7.54 -8.58
C GLU A 162 -5.13 7.51 -7.23
N PHE A 163 -4.50 6.91 -6.21
CA PHE A 163 -5.04 6.93 -4.83
C PHE A 163 -5.13 8.36 -4.28
N LYS A 164 -4.08 9.15 -4.48
CA LYS A 164 -4.06 10.56 -4.08
C LYS A 164 -5.16 11.37 -4.76
N GLU A 165 -5.40 11.14 -6.05
CA GLU A 165 -6.45 11.83 -6.82
C GLU A 165 -7.84 11.56 -6.23
N ASP A 166 -8.14 10.31 -5.85
CA ASP A 166 -9.39 9.98 -5.17
C ASP A 166 -9.53 10.71 -3.83
N LEU A 167 -8.45 10.86 -3.04
CA LEU A 167 -8.45 11.63 -1.80
C LEU A 167 -8.64 13.13 -2.05
N LEU A 168 -8.03 13.67 -3.12
CA LEU A 168 -8.17 15.07 -3.51
C LEU A 168 -9.61 15.41 -3.91
N VAL A 169 -10.31 14.51 -4.60
CA VAL A 169 -11.75 14.67 -4.91
C VAL A 169 -12.57 14.88 -3.62
N ILE A 170 -12.29 14.12 -2.58
CA ILE A 170 -12.97 14.29 -1.29
C ILE A 170 -12.59 15.60 -0.63
N ARG A 171 -11.29 15.93 -0.58
CA ARG A 171 -10.79 17.19 -0.01
C ARG A 171 -11.44 18.40 -0.67
N ASP A 172 -11.43 18.44 -2.00
CA ASP A 172 -11.92 19.59 -2.76
C ASP A 172 -13.43 19.77 -2.61
N SER A 173 -14.18 18.66 -2.56
CA SER A 173 -15.61 18.70 -2.24
C SER A 173 -15.89 19.24 -0.84
N LEU A 174 -15.08 18.88 0.16
CA LEU A 174 -15.21 19.43 1.51
C LEU A 174 -14.93 20.93 1.56
N LEU A 175 -13.87 21.38 0.86
CA LEU A 175 -13.53 22.81 0.77
C LEU A 175 -14.64 23.62 0.09
N GLU A 176 -15.22 23.10 -0.98
CA GLU A 176 -16.33 23.73 -1.71
C GLU A 176 -17.59 23.89 -0.82
N HIS A 177 -17.82 22.98 0.13
CA HIS A 177 -19.01 22.92 0.96
C HIS A 177 -18.75 23.29 2.45
N ASN A 178 -17.78 24.18 2.69
CA ASN A 178 -17.44 24.73 4.02
C ASN A 178 -16.92 23.68 5.02
N GLY A 179 -16.35 22.57 4.55
CA GLY A 179 -15.78 21.51 5.38
C GLY A 179 -14.31 21.70 5.76
N GLN A 180 -13.76 22.93 5.79
CA GLN A 180 -12.34 23.18 6.07
C GLN A 180 -11.84 22.49 7.35
N ALA A 181 -12.65 22.50 8.41
CA ALA A 181 -12.29 21.86 9.68
C ALA A 181 -12.09 20.34 9.57
N LEU A 182 -12.72 19.69 8.59
CA LEU A 182 -12.61 18.27 8.34
C LEU A 182 -11.44 17.91 7.42
N VAL A 183 -10.96 18.87 6.65
CA VAL A 183 -9.78 18.71 5.80
C VAL A 183 -8.50 18.75 6.64
N THR A 184 -8.45 19.62 7.65
CA THR A 184 -7.33 19.71 8.58
C THR A 184 -7.29 18.49 9.51
N GLY A 185 -6.13 17.89 9.72
CA GLY A 185 -5.95 16.68 10.50
C GLY A 185 -5.80 15.43 9.66
N GLU A 186 -6.56 14.36 9.97
CA GLU A 186 -6.35 13.00 9.43
C GLU A 186 -6.29 12.91 7.89
N LEU A 187 -7.13 13.66 7.17
CA LEU A 187 -7.13 13.66 5.71
C LEU A 187 -5.86 14.34 5.14
N THR A 188 -5.45 15.47 5.74
CA THR A 188 -4.21 16.15 5.34
C THR A 188 -2.99 15.30 5.67
N GLU A 189 -2.95 14.67 6.85
CA GLU A 189 -1.87 13.75 7.23
C GLU A 189 -1.77 12.58 6.27
N LEU A 190 -2.89 12.01 5.86
CA LEU A 190 -2.93 10.91 4.89
C LEU A 190 -2.39 11.37 3.53
N LEU A 191 -2.81 12.52 3.01
CA LEU A 191 -2.31 13.09 1.76
C LEU A 191 -0.80 13.33 1.80
N GLN A 192 -0.28 13.86 2.92
CA GLN A 192 1.16 14.05 3.12
C GLN A 192 1.91 12.70 3.18
N ALA A 193 1.33 11.70 3.83
CA ALA A 193 1.91 10.36 3.88
C ALA A 193 2.01 9.75 2.48
N VAL A 194 0.97 9.91 1.64
CA VAL A 194 1.01 9.44 0.25
C VAL A 194 2.10 10.15 -0.55
N ASP A 195 2.29 11.45 -0.35
CA ASP A 195 3.35 12.22 -1.01
C ASP A 195 4.77 11.80 -0.61
N ILE A 196 4.95 11.38 0.64
CA ILE A 196 6.26 11.00 1.17
C ILE A 196 6.60 9.54 0.83
N PHE A 197 5.65 8.64 1.00
CA PHE A 197 5.89 7.19 0.99
C PHE A 197 5.43 6.50 -0.30
N GLY A 198 4.50 7.09 -1.05
CA GLY A 198 3.88 6.39 -2.18
C GLY A 198 3.30 5.03 -1.78
N PHE A 199 3.50 4.01 -2.62
CA PHE A 199 3.18 2.62 -2.29
C PHE A 199 4.43 1.78 -1.92
N PHE A 200 5.58 2.43 -1.69
CA PHE A 200 6.87 1.75 -1.53
C PHE A 200 7.57 2.02 -0.19
N LEU A 201 6.99 2.84 0.67
CA LEU A 201 7.52 3.27 1.98
C LEU A 201 8.86 4.02 1.88
N ALA A 202 9.88 3.45 1.22
CA ALA A 202 11.20 4.05 1.02
C ALA A 202 11.85 3.55 -0.27
N SER A 203 12.74 4.38 -0.85
CA SER A 203 13.59 3.96 -1.96
C SER A 203 14.66 2.99 -1.46
N ILE A 204 14.93 1.92 -2.21
CA ILE A 204 16.01 0.98 -1.90
C ILE A 204 17.25 1.38 -2.68
N ASP A 205 18.31 1.75 -1.95
CA ASP A 205 19.62 2.03 -2.52
C ASP A 205 20.34 0.70 -2.78
N MET A 206 20.67 0.44 -4.05
CA MET A 206 21.38 -0.78 -4.44
C MET A 206 22.89 -0.53 -4.43
N ARG A 207 23.63 -1.43 -3.79
CA ARG A 207 25.09 -1.45 -3.75
C ARG A 207 25.58 -2.81 -4.22
N GLN A 208 26.67 -2.78 -5.00
CA GLN A 208 27.29 -3.99 -5.54
C GLN A 208 28.79 -3.77 -5.68
N ASP A 209 29.56 -4.87 -5.64
CA ASP A 209 30.99 -4.86 -5.91
C ASP A 209 31.30 -4.31 -7.32
N SER A 210 32.38 -3.54 -7.43
CA SER A 210 32.77 -2.89 -8.67
C SER A 210 33.09 -3.87 -9.80
N SER A 211 33.63 -5.04 -9.48
CA SER A 211 33.93 -6.08 -10.47
C SER A 211 32.66 -6.65 -11.13
N VAL A 212 31.56 -6.73 -10.37
CA VAL A 212 30.25 -7.16 -10.91
C VAL A 212 29.66 -6.10 -11.82
N HIS A 213 29.83 -4.81 -11.47
CA HIS A 213 29.44 -3.70 -12.36
C HIS A 213 30.22 -3.71 -13.66
N GLU A 214 31.54 -3.90 -13.58
CA GLU A 214 32.40 -3.99 -14.74
C GLU A 214 31.99 -5.14 -15.67
N ALA A 215 31.78 -6.35 -15.13
CA ALA A 215 31.32 -7.50 -15.90
C ALA A 215 29.95 -7.25 -16.56
N CYS A 216 29.02 -6.64 -15.86
CA CYS A 216 27.69 -6.31 -16.40
C CYS A 216 27.80 -5.28 -17.55
N VAL A 217 28.59 -4.24 -17.38
CA VAL A 217 28.85 -3.24 -18.45
C VAL A 217 29.50 -3.85 -19.65
N ALA A 218 30.51 -4.73 -19.45
CA ALA A 218 31.18 -5.45 -20.53
C ALA A 218 30.17 -6.29 -21.35
N GLU A 219 29.31 -7.06 -20.68
CA GLU A 219 28.26 -7.86 -21.33
C GLU A 219 27.28 -7.00 -22.13
N LEU A 220 26.83 -5.87 -21.57
CA LEU A 220 25.93 -4.93 -22.24
C LEU A 220 26.56 -4.32 -23.50
N LEU A 221 27.84 -3.91 -23.41
CA LEU A 221 28.58 -3.35 -24.54
C LEU A 221 28.81 -4.38 -25.64
N ALA A 222 29.16 -5.63 -25.27
CA ALA A 222 29.29 -6.73 -26.19
C ALA A 222 27.98 -7.06 -26.89
N SER A 223 26.86 -7.11 -26.14
CA SER A 223 25.52 -7.37 -26.69
C SER A 223 25.05 -6.27 -27.64
N ALA A 224 25.46 -5.04 -27.39
CA ALA A 224 25.15 -3.88 -28.25
C ALA A 224 26.13 -3.78 -29.47
N ASN A 225 27.11 -4.67 -29.60
CA ASN A 225 28.18 -4.63 -30.62
C ASN A 225 29.00 -3.31 -30.63
N ILE A 226 29.10 -2.64 -29.48
CA ILE A 226 29.85 -1.39 -29.34
C ILE A 226 31.35 -1.69 -29.12
N VAL A 227 31.65 -2.66 -28.26
CA VAL A 227 33.02 -3.12 -27.97
C VAL A 227 33.02 -4.64 -27.92
N LYS A 228 34.03 -5.28 -28.49
CA LYS A 228 34.16 -6.75 -28.47
C LYS A 228 34.95 -7.27 -27.27
N ASP A 229 35.89 -6.47 -26.79
CA ASP A 229 36.74 -6.75 -25.62
C ASP A 229 36.79 -5.48 -24.75
N TYR A 230 36.22 -5.58 -23.60
CA TYR A 230 36.19 -4.51 -22.57
C TYR A 230 36.96 -4.98 -21.33
#